data_c831f3bf48d8865648f6c11c6d9b499e
#
_entry.id   c831f3bf48d8865648f6c11c6d9b499e
#
_cell.length_a   1.000
_cell.length_b   1.000
_cell.length_c   1.000
_cell.angle_alpha   90.00
_cell.angle_beta   90.00
_cell.angle_gamma   90.00
#
_symmetry.space_group_name_H-M   'P 1'
#
loop_
_entity.id
_entity.type
_entity.pdbx_description
1 polymer ?
#
loop_
_entity_poly.entity_id
_entity_poly.type
_entity_poly.pdbx_seq_one_letter_code
_entity_poly.pdbx_strand_id
1 'polypeptide(L)'
;MTYLAVLLLWLAAGYRLSTLRRSRSYVTVSFAAAAAGAAAAFTVKATEAPIDAITGPYVSDLIEHGLVVVAGAAAQLFLLALRTGRPPRRAAGARVAIAAVVAMVMVVTFLLAPVHQRVVGDLDETYGQLAAVAAYRLVFDAYLTYVLVDNVRLCRRYAAIRGDFGRSTSLTLVGWGSAVALAYSGSRIIYILIDVTLHEQPTVIRAVGSAAATLGLCALAVGMLTPRAVSGARGWLDARRGTRRLGPLWHDLTTAFPVLALRTRAPFTPRRAELRYDRRLVEVGEGLVKARIPAASVADVAGTPDPIRALAVALRRNQVTWADAGGIAAADLLPRPGDLPAERQQILAFAQAYTSAPAEPVAAARVRT
;
A
#
# COMPACT_ATOMS: atom_id res chain seq x y z
N MET A 1 20.04 3.63 13.38
CA MET A 1 19.29 3.72 12.09
C MET A 1 18.93 2.36 11.54
N THR A 2 19.81 1.38 11.55
CA THR A 2 19.62 0.02 10.99
C THR A 2 18.42 -0.71 11.61
N TYR A 3 18.23 -0.66 12.94
CA TYR A 3 17.10 -1.32 13.61
C TYR A 3 15.72 -0.79 13.20
N LEU A 4 15.60 0.49 12.88
CA LEU A 4 14.35 1.07 12.38
C LEU A 4 14.01 0.51 10.99
N ALA A 5 14.99 0.41 10.12
CA ALA A 5 14.81 -0.17 8.78
C ALA A 5 14.43 -1.65 8.85
N VAL A 6 15.07 -2.42 9.73
CA VAL A 6 14.72 -3.84 10.00
C VAL A 6 13.27 -3.95 10.47
N LEU A 7 12.87 -3.12 11.45
CA LEU A 7 11.50 -3.11 11.96
C LEU A 7 10.48 -2.81 10.85
N LEU A 8 10.74 -1.79 10.03
CA LEU A 8 9.86 -1.42 8.92
C LEU A 8 9.74 -2.53 7.88
N LEU A 9 10.83 -3.22 7.55
CA LEU A 9 10.82 -4.36 6.63
C LEU A 9 10.05 -5.54 7.20
N TRP A 10 10.23 -5.88 8.49
CA TRP A 10 9.45 -6.93 9.14
C TRP A 10 7.96 -6.58 9.24
N LEU A 11 7.61 -5.32 9.50
CA LEU A 11 6.23 -4.86 9.46
C LEU A 11 5.63 -5.00 8.05
N ALA A 12 6.38 -4.63 7.00
CA ALA A 12 5.95 -4.81 5.62
C ALA A 12 5.79 -6.29 5.25
N ALA A 13 6.74 -7.14 5.63
CA ALA A 13 6.71 -8.58 5.41
C ALA A 13 5.54 -9.25 6.16
N GLY A 14 5.41 -9.01 7.46
CA GLY A 14 4.36 -9.58 8.30
C GLY A 14 2.97 -9.17 7.85
N TYR A 15 2.81 -7.89 7.46
CA TYR A 15 1.58 -7.43 6.85
C TYR A 15 1.25 -8.20 5.56
N ARG A 16 2.21 -8.38 4.66
CA ARG A 16 1.97 -9.11 3.40
C ARG A 16 1.74 -10.59 3.61
N LEU A 17 2.44 -11.22 4.55
CA LEU A 17 2.19 -12.60 4.95
C LEU A 17 0.75 -12.79 5.47
N SER A 18 0.23 -11.83 6.24
CA SER A 18 -1.17 -11.87 6.69
C SER A 18 -2.19 -11.77 5.53
N THR A 19 -1.83 -11.05 4.45
CA THR A 19 -2.68 -10.95 3.25
C THR A 19 -2.61 -12.20 2.36
N LEU A 20 -1.53 -12.99 2.42
CA LEU A 20 -1.40 -14.26 1.70
C LEU A 20 -2.50 -15.27 2.07
N ARG A 21 -2.96 -15.24 3.31
CA ARG A 21 -4.09 -16.08 3.77
C ARG A 21 -5.39 -15.78 3.03
N ARG A 22 -5.56 -14.53 2.52
CA ARG A 22 -6.77 -14.06 1.83
C ARG A 22 -6.63 -14.06 0.30
N SER A 23 -5.42 -13.85 -0.22
CA SER A 23 -5.16 -13.77 -1.66
C SER A 23 -3.78 -14.35 -1.97
N ARG A 24 -3.74 -15.48 -2.67
CA ARG A 24 -2.51 -16.13 -3.15
C ARG A 24 -2.12 -15.65 -4.55
N SER A 25 -2.30 -14.36 -4.85
CA SER A 25 -1.87 -13.82 -6.14
C SER A 25 -0.34 -13.84 -6.24
N TYR A 26 0.18 -14.03 -7.45
CA TYR A 26 1.63 -14.01 -7.72
C TYR A 26 2.28 -12.71 -7.24
N VAL A 27 1.60 -11.58 -7.45
CA VAL A 27 2.03 -10.24 -6.99
C VAL A 27 2.21 -10.21 -5.47
N THR A 28 1.27 -10.79 -4.73
CA THR A 28 1.32 -10.79 -3.26
C THR A 28 2.45 -11.69 -2.75
N VAL A 29 2.64 -12.86 -3.37
CA VAL A 29 3.70 -13.82 -2.99
C VAL A 29 5.08 -13.24 -3.26
N SER A 30 5.33 -12.71 -4.47
CA SER A 30 6.63 -12.14 -4.83
C SER A 30 6.99 -10.91 -4.01
N PHE A 31 6.01 -10.06 -3.68
CA PHE A 31 6.23 -8.94 -2.77
C PHE A 31 6.58 -9.41 -1.35
N ALA A 32 5.84 -10.40 -0.83
CA ALA A 32 6.12 -10.94 0.50
C ALA A 32 7.51 -11.57 0.57
N ALA A 33 7.92 -12.31 -0.47
CA ALA A 33 9.24 -12.89 -0.58
C ALA A 33 10.35 -11.83 -0.63
N ALA A 34 10.16 -10.73 -1.39
CA ALA A 34 11.10 -9.63 -1.45
C ALA A 34 11.28 -8.95 -0.08
N ALA A 35 10.16 -8.62 0.58
CA ALA A 35 10.18 -7.95 1.89
C ALA A 35 10.75 -8.87 2.99
N ALA A 36 10.36 -10.14 3.01
CA ALA A 36 10.85 -11.11 3.99
C ALA A 36 12.34 -11.43 3.80
N GLY A 37 12.78 -11.59 2.54
CA GLY A 37 14.19 -11.81 2.21
C GLY A 37 15.08 -10.64 2.63
N ALA A 38 14.65 -9.41 2.34
CA ALA A 38 15.36 -8.21 2.79
C ALA A 38 15.39 -8.10 4.32
N ALA A 39 14.25 -8.31 5.00
CA ALA A 39 14.19 -8.28 6.46
C ALA A 39 15.09 -9.35 7.10
N ALA A 40 15.10 -10.55 6.56
CA ALA A 40 15.96 -11.65 7.02
C ALA A 40 17.45 -11.34 6.82
N ALA A 41 17.84 -10.76 5.67
CA ALA A 41 19.21 -10.34 5.42
C ALA A 41 19.73 -9.37 6.48
N PHE A 42 18.97 -8.32 6.79
CA PHE A 42 19.33 -7.37 7.84
C PHE A 42 19.33 -7.97 9.25
N THR A 43 18.49 -8.98 9.50
CA THR A 43 18.50 -9.70 10.78
C THR A 43 19.77 -10.52 10.92
N VAL A 44 20.21 -11.21 9.84
CA VAL A 44 21.48 -11.95 9.78
C VAL A 44 22.64 -11.00 10.06
N LYS A 45 22.67 -9.82 9.40
CA LYS A 45 23.71 -8.81 9.67
C LYS A 45 23.74 -8.34 11.14
N ALA A 46 22.57 -8.18 11.76
CA ALA A 46 22.48 -7.79 13.17
C ALA A 46 22.89 -8.92 14.16
N THR A 47 22.92 -10.16 13.68
CA THR A 47 23.23 -11.38 14.48
C THR A 47 24.41 -12.16 13.90
N GLU A 48 25.34 -11.51 13.21
CA GLU A 48 26.45 -12.15 12.53
C GLU A 48 27.37 -12.95 13.48
N ALA A 49 27.72 -12.37 14.64
CA ALA A 49 28.64 -12.99 15.58
C ALA A 49 28.19 -14.37 16.09
N PRO A 50 26.95 -14.56 16.60
CA PRO A 50 26.49 -15.88 17.00
C PRO A 50 26.31 -16.85 15.81
N ILE A 51 25.99 -16.39 14.61
CA ILE A 51 25.88 -17.25 13.43
C ILE A 51 27.26 -17.78 13.06
N ASP A 52 28.24 -16.91 12.94
CA ASP A 52 29.60 -17.30 12.55
C ASP A 52 30.29 -18.18 13.61
N ALA A 53 29.95 -18.01 14.88
CA ALA A 53 30.45 -18.90 15.95
C ALA A 53 30.01 -20.37 15.76
N ILE A 54 28.88 -20.60 15.11
CA ILE A 54 28.31 -21.95 14.90
C ILE A 54 28.66 -22.48 13.51
N THR A 55 28.63 -21.62 12.47
CA THR A 55 28.70 -22.06 11.06
C THR A 55 30.09 -21.91 10.45
N GLY A 56 30.93 -21.07 11.03
CA GLY A 56 32.27 -20.75 10.52
C GLY A 56 32.44 -19.26 10.19
N PRO A 57 33.69 -18.79 10.01
CA PRO A 57 33.98 -17.38 9.84
C PRO A 57 33.33 -16.78 8.60
N TYR A 58 32.61 -15.68 8.79
CA TYR A 58 31.93 -14.89 7.75
C TYR A 58 30.85 -15.65 6.93
N VAL A 59 30.37 -16.81 7.38
CA VAL A 59 29.24 -17.50 6.74
C VAL A 59 27.97 -16.67 6.84
N SER A 60 27.82 -15.85 7.88
CA SER A 60 26.75 -14.86 8.01
C SER A 60 26.70 -13.90 6.81
N ASP A 61 27.85 -13.42 6.30
CA ASP A 61 27.92 -12.56 5.12
C ASP A 61 27.42 -13.29 3.85
N LEU A 62 27.75 -14.56 3.69
CA LEU A 62 27.25 -15.38 2.57
C LEU A 62 25.73 -15.55 2.63
N ILE A 63 25.19 -15.81 3.84
CA ILE A 63 23.75 -15.95 4.05
C ILE A 63 23.05 -14.61 3.81
N GLU A 64 23.56 -13.50 4.36
CA GLU A 64 23.02 -12.15 4.17
C GLU A 64 22.93 -11.81 2.68
N HIS A 65 24.04 -11.91 1.95
CA HIS A 65 24.08 -11.58 0.54
C HIS A 65 23.21 -12.52 -0.31
N GLY A 66 23.16 -13.82 0.02
CA GLY A 66 22.26 -14.79 -0.61
C GLY A 66 20.80 -14.40 -0.45
N LEU A 67 20.40 -13.95 0.76
CA LEU A 67 19.05 -13.44 1.02
C LEU A 67 18.74 -12.16 0.24
N VAL A 68 19.73 -11.27 0.07
CA VAL A 68 19.59 -10.06 -0.76
C VAL A 68 19.41 -10.44 -2.24
N VAL A 69 20.15 -11.44 -2.74
CA VAL A 69 19.97 -11.94 -4.11
C VAL A 69 18.56 -12.48 -4.32
N VAL A 70 18.03 -13.28 -3.41
CA VAL A 70 16.65 -13.79 -3.46
C VAL A 70 15.63 -12.66 -3.38
N ALA A 71 15.83 -11.70 -2.46
CA ALA A 71 14.95 -10.54 -2.32
C ALA A 71 14.94 -9.67 -3.59
N GLY A 72 16.11 -9.46 -4.21
CA GLY A 72 16.23 -8.73 -5.46
C GLY A 72 15.48 -9.39 -6.62
N ALA A 73 15.67 -10.70 -6.81
CA ALA A 73 14.93 -11.47 -7.81
C ALA A 73 13.41 -11.40 -7.56
N ALA A 74 12.97 -11.56 -6.31
CA ALA A 74 11.57 -11.48 -5.95
C ALA A 74 10.96 -10.08 -6.19
N ALA A 75 11.73 -9.00 -5.93
CA ALA A 75 11.34 -7.63 -6.22
C ALA A 75 11.15 -7.38 -7.73
N GLN A 76 12.08 -7.88 -8.57
CA GLN A 76 11.95 -7.81 -10.02
C GLN A 76 10.72 -8.57 -10.52
N LEU A 77 10.46 -9.78 -10.01
CA LEU A 77 9.28 -10.58 -10.34
C LEU A 77 8.00 -9.88 -9.93
N PHE A 78 7.98 -9.24 -8.76
CA PHE A 78 6.87 -8.43 -8.29
C PHE A 78 6.58 -7.28 -9.24
N LEU A 79 7.59 -6.48 -9.61
CA LEU A 79 7.42 -5.33 -10.51
C LEU A 79 6.91 -5.79 -11.88
N LEU A 80 7.45 -6.89 -12.44
CA LEU A 80 6.98 -7.45 -13.70
C LEU A 80 5.51 -7.90 -13.64
N ALA A 81 5.08 -8.46 -12.50
CA ALA A 81 3.72 -8.95 -12.32
C ALA A 81 2.68 -7.84 -12.11
N LEU A 82 3.09 -6.62 -11.77
CA LEU A 82 2.18 -5.50 -11.47
C LEU A 82 1.24 -5.15 -12.64
N ARG A 83 1.66 -5.38 -13.88
CA ARG A 83 0.87 -5.04 -15.07
C ARG A 83 -0.18 -6.10 -15.41
N THR A 84 0.20 -7.36 -15.35
CA THR A 84 -0.60 -8.48 -15.90
C THR A 84 -1.04 -9.50 -14.86
N GLY A 85 -0.71 -9.25 -13.58
CA GLY A 85 -0.95 -10.19 -12.48
C GLY A 85 0.03 -11.37 -12.43
N ARG A 86 0.70 -11.70 -13.54
CA ARG A 86 1.76 -12.73 -13.64
C ARG A 86 2.88 -12.24 -14.57
N PRO A 87 4.15 -12.46 -14.23
CA PRO A 87 5.25 -12.06 -15.10
C PRO A 87 5.29 -12.96 -16.36
N PRO A 88 5.77 -12.44 -17.50
CA PRO A 88 6.04 -13.26 -18.68
C PRO A 88 7.04 -14.36 -18.34
N ARG A 89 6.73 -15.63 -18.66
CA ARG A 89 7.53 -16.80 -18.27
C ARG A 89 9.01 -16.68 -18.65
N ARG A 90 9.31 -16.21 -19.88
CA ARG A 90 10.71 -16.03 -20.35
C ARG A 90 11.45 -14.97 -19.52
N ALA A 91 10.81 -13.83 -19.27
CA ALA A 91 11.43 -12.75 -18.50
C ALA A 91 11.60 -13.14 -17.01
N ALA A 92 10.67 -13.88 -16.43
CA ALA A 92 10.78 -14.42 -15.09
C ALA A 92 11.90 -15.47 -14.99
N GLY A 93 11.91 -16.43 -15.92
CA GLY A 93 12.94 -17.47 -15.98
C GLY A 93 14.35 -16.90 -16.10
N ALA A 94 14.57 -15.89 -16.96
CA ALA A 94 15.87 -15.24 -17.11
C ALA A 94 16.36 -14.61 -15.79
N ARG A 95 15.49 -13.90 -15.03
CA ARG A 95 15.87 -13.27 -13.76
C ARG A 95 16.21 -14.29 -12.67
N VAL A 96 15.41 -15.35 -12.60
CA VAL A 96 15.68 -16.45 -11.66
C VAL A 96 16.98 -17.16 -12.02
N ALA A 97 17.22 -17.41 -13.31
CA ALA A 97 18.47 -18.04 -13.77
C ALA A 97 19.69 -17.16 -13.46
N ILE A 98 19.61 -15.84 -13.71
CA ILE A 98 20.71 -14.91 -13.36
C ILE A 98 20.95 -14.95 -11.84
N ALA A 99 19.91 -14.86 -11.01
CA ALA A 99 20.04 -14.92 -9.56
C ALA A 99 20.68 -16.25 -9.08
N ALA A 100 20.28 -17.37 -9.68
CA ALA A 100 20.82 -18.68 -9.36
C ALA A 100 22.31 -18.81 -9.75
N VAL A 101 22.69 -18.33 -10.93
CA VAL A 101 24.10 -18.30 -11.37
C VAL A 101 24.93 -17.41 -10.46
N VAL A 102 24.44 -16.22 -10.13
CA VAL A 102 25.13 -15.30 -9.20
C VAL A 102 25.32 -15.95 -7.84
N ALA A 103 24.28 -16.53 -7.26
CA ALA A 103 24.35 -17.22 -5.98
C ALA A 103 25.37 -18.37 -6.01
N MET A 104 25.39 -19.16 -7.09
CA MET A 104 26.35 -20.23 -7.28
C MET A 104 27.78 -19.70 -7.35
N VAL A 105 28.03 -18.66 -8.15
CA VAL A 105 29.37 -18.05 -8.27
C VAL A 105 29.83 -17.48 -6.92
N MET A 106 28.92 -16.84 -6.17
CA MET A 106 29.21 -16.34 -4.82
C MET A 106 29.61 -17.46 -3.87
N VAL A 107 28.87 -18.57 -3.85
CA VAL A 107 29.23 -19.74 -3.02
C VAL A 107 30.60 -20.29 -3.40
N VAL A 108 30.89 -20.49 -4.70
CA VAL A 108 32.14 -21.01 -5.16
C VAL A 108 33.32 -20.07 -4.80
N THR A 109 33.18 -18.77 -5.05
CA THR A 109 34.24 -17.80 -4.73
C THR A 109 34.45 -17.67 -3.22
N PHE A 110 33.40 -17.76 -2.41
CA PHE A 110 33.50 -17.79 -0.96
C PHE A 110 34.25 -19.03 -0.45
N LEU A 111 33.93 -20.22 -0.97
CA LEU A 111 34.60 -21.47 -0.58
C LEU A 111 36.05 -21.52 -1.02
N LEU A 112 36.41 -20.84 -2.09
CA LEU A 112 37.79 -20.72 -2.57
C LEU A 112 38.61 -19.70 -1.78
N ALA A 113 37.96 -18.83 -0.98
CA ALA A 113 38.65 -17.84 -0.18
C ALA A 113 39.31 -18.50 1.04
N PRO A 114 40.64 -18.33 1.27
CA PRO A 114 41.36 -18.90 2.38
C PRO A 114 41.08 -18.13 3.70
N VAL A 115 39.81 -18.05 4.09
CA VAL A 115 39.37 -17.36 5.30
C VAL A 115 39.29 -18.36 6.43
N HIS A 116 40.32 -18.38 7.29
CA HIS A 116 40.39 -19.37 8.37
C HIS A 116 40.00 -18.87 9.74
N GLN A 117 39.98 -17.54 9.96
CA GLN A 117 39.66 -16.96 11.25
C GLN A 117 38.80 -15.73 11.06
N ARG A 118 37.84 -15.54 11.99
CA ARG A 118 37.10 -14.29 12.07
C ARG A 118 37.91 -13.26 12.84
N VAL A 119 38.21 -12.15 12.18
CA VAL A 119 38.77 -10.95 12.79
C VAL A 119 37.64 -9.96 13.03
N VAL A 120 37.79 -9.06 14.01
CA VAL A 120 36.84 -7.98 14.25
C VAL A 120 36.80 -7.06 13.03
N GLY A 121 35.65 -6.94 12.37
CA GLY A 121 35.44 -6.15 11.16
C GLY A 121 34.68 -6.91 10.07
N ASP A 122 34.32 -6.22 9.01
CA ASP A 122 33.68 -6.83 7.84
C ASP A 122 34.68 -7.68 7.04
N LEU A 123 34.20 -8.69 6.31
CA LEU A 123 35.01 -9.58 5.47
C LEU A 123 35.94 -8.81 4.50
N ASP A 124 35.43 -7.72 3.92
CA ASP A 124 36.17 -6.89 2.99
C ASP A 124 37.24 -5.99 3.66
N GLU A 125 37.08 -5.63 4.93
CA GLU A 125 38.09 -4.87 5.67
C GLU A 125 39.35 -5.73 5.96
N THR A 126 39.11 -6.99 6.23
CA THR A 126 40.18 -7.91 6.65
C THR A 126 40.81 -8.68 5.48
N TYR A 127 39.98 -9.11 4.55
CA TYR A 127 40.38 -10.02 3.46
C TYR A 127 40.06 -9.46 2.06
N GLY A 128 39.70 -8.18 1.93
CA GLY A 128 39.30 -7.55 0.67
C GLY A 128 40.35 -7.65 -0.46
N GLN A 129 41.64 -7.71 -0.10
CA GLN A 129 42.72 -7.84 -1.06
C GLN A 129 42.88 -9.25 -1.63
N LEU A 130 42.26 -10.27 -1.03
CA LEU A 130 42.25 -11.62 -1.58
C LEU A 130 41.35 -11.67 -2.83
N ALA A 131 41.94 -12.15 -3.95
CA ALA A 131 41.23 -12.19 -5.23
C ALA A 131 39.88 -12.90 -5.17
N ALA A 132 39.78 -13.98 -4.39
CA ALA A 132 38.54 -14.72 -4.20
C ALA A 132 37.47 -13.90 -3.47
N VAL A 133 37.83 -13.11 -2.42
CA VAL A 133 36.95 -12.23 -1.68
C VAL A 133 36.54 -11.05 -2.54
N ALA A 134 37.47 -10.43 -3.24
CA ALA A 134 37.19 -9.35 -4.20
C ALA A 134 36.23 -9.82 -5.30
N ALA A 135 36.43 -11.00 -5.88
CA ALA A 135 35.52 -11.57 -6.86
C ALA A 135 34.12 -11.83 -6.29
N TYR A 136 34.04 -12.42 -5.11
CA TYR A 136 32.76 -12.61 -4.39
C TYR A 136 31.97 -11.31 -4.26
N ARG A 137 32.63 -10.25 -3.78
CA ARG A 137 32.02 -8.94 -3.58
C ARG A 137 31.62 -8.26 -4.90
N LEU A 138 32.49 -8.28 -5.89
CA LEU A 138 32.20 -7.69 -7.20
C LEU A 138 31.02 -8.36 -7.89
N VAL A 139 30.89 -9.69 -7.79
CA VAL A 139 29.77 -10.44 -8.35
C VAL A 139 28.46 -10.04 -7.65
N PHE A 140 28.48 -9.92 -6.33
CA PHE A 140 27.33 -9.46 -5.56
C PHE A 140 26.93 -8.02 -5.93
N ASP A 141 27.88 -7.07 -5.91
CA ASP A 141 27.61 -5.66 -6.18
C ASP A 141 27.19 -5.41 -7.64
N ALA A 142 27.75 -6.18 -8.60
CA ALA A 142 27.31 -6.15 -9.99
C ALA A 142 25.86 -6.63 -10.15
N TYR A 143 25.50 -7.73 -9.47
CA TYR A 143 24.12 -8.20 -9.44
C TYR A 143 23.17 -7.19 -8.78
N LEU A 144 23.57 -6.61 -7.65
CA LEU A 144 22.78 -5.59 -6.96
C LEU A 144 22.56 -4.37 -7.86
N THR A 145 23.62 -3.90 -8.56
CA THR A 145 23.52 -2.84 -9.56
C THR A 145 22.52 -3.19 -10.66
N TYR A 146 22.61 -4.40 -11.22
CA TYR A 146 21.66 -4.88 -12.23
C TYR A 146 20.22 -4.84 -11.73
N VAL A 147 19.95 -5.36 -10.52
CA VAL A 147 18.60 -5.34 -9.90
C VAL A 147 18.09 -3.93 -9.71
N LEU A 148 18.91 -3.03 -9.16
CA LEU A 148 18.53 -1.65 -8.87
C LEU A 148 18.26 -0.86 -10.15
N VAL A 149 19.09 -1.02 -11.21
CA VAL A 149 18.86 -0.41 -12.53
C VAL A 149 17.54 -0.90 -13.13
N ASP A 150 17.28 -2.22 -13.09
CA ASP A 150 16.05 -2.79 -13.62
C ASP A 150 14.83 -2.29 -12.84
N ASN A 151 14.93 -2.21 -11.51
CA ASN A 151 13.88 -1.65 -10.66
C ASN A 151 13.57 -0.18 -11.01
N VAL A 152 14.59 0.67 -11.18
CA VAL A 152 14.42 2.07 -11.61
C VAL A 152 13.71 2.14 -12.94
N ARG A 153 14.15 1.33 -13.93
CA ARG A 153 13.54 1.28 -15.27
C ARG A 153 12.07 0.85 -15.21
N LEU A 154 11.77 -0.21 -14.48
CA LEU A 154 10.42 -0.74 -14.34
C LEU A 154 9.52 0.24 -13.58
N CYS A 155 9.99 0.83 -12.48
CA CYS A 155 9.24 1.81 -11.70
C CYS A 155 8.92 3.06 -12.53
N ARG A 156 9.89 3.62 -13.28
CA ARG A 156 9.65 4.77 -14.17
C ARG A 156 8.64 4.43 -15.25
N ARG A 157 8.75 3.26 -15.87
CA ARG A 157 7.82 2.80 -16.91
C ARG A 157 6.39 2.64 -16.39
N TYR A 158 6.22 2.11 -15.19
CA TYR A 158 4.89 1.85 -14.62
C TYR A 158 4.29 3.04 -13.89
N ALA A 159 5.10 3.93 -13.33
CA ALA A 159 4.61 5.19 -12.73
C ALA A 159 4.00 6.13 -13.78
N ALA A 160 4.46 6.05 -15.05
CA ALA A 160 3.94 6.85 -16.16
C ALA A 160 2.53 6.39 -16.63
N ILE A 161 2.07 5.19 -16.26
CA ILE A 161 0.74 4.70 -16.62
C ILE A 161 -0.29 5.39 -15.71
N ARG A 162 -1.18 6.19 -16.32
CA ARG A 162 -2.26 6.89 -15.61
C ARG A 162 -3.13 5.88 -14.87
N GLY A 163 -3.26 6.04 -13.55
CA GLY A 163 -3.99 5.15 -12.67
C GLY A 163 -4.10 5.70 -11.25
N ASP A 164 -4.26 4.83 -10.25
CA ASP A 164 -4.38 5.19 -8.84
C ASP A 164 -3.14 5.95 -8.35
N PHE A 165 -3.37 7.16 -7.82
CA PHE A 165 -2.32 8.04 -7.26
C PHE A 165 -1.45 7.34 -6.20
N GLY A 166 -2.05 6.52 -5.34
CA GLY A 166 -1.29 5.79 -4.32
C GLY A 166 -0.29 4.80 -4.90
N ARG A 167 -0.65 4.16 -6.02
CA ARG A 167 0.21 3.24 -6.76
C ARG A 167 1.35 3.98 -7.49
N SER A 168 1.04 5.10 -8.14
CA SER A 168 2.05 5.93 -8.82
C SER A 168 3.07 6.48 -7.82
N THR A 169 2.64 7.05 -6.69
CA THR A 169 3.52 7.57 -5.64
C THR A 169 4.42 6.47 -5.05
N SER A 170 3.86 5.27 -4.79
CA SER A 170 4.64 4.14 -4.32
C SER A 170 5.74 3.73 -5.29
N LEU A 171 5.41 3.57 -6.57
CA LEU A 171 6.39 3.22 -7.60
C LEU A 171 7.46 4.29 -7.77
N THR A 172 7.10 5.56 -7.67
CA THR A 172 8.04 6.68 -7.69
C THR A 172 9.01 6.61 -6.51
N LEU A 173 8.51 6.37 -5.29
CA LEU A 173 9.36 6.23 -4.09
C LEU A 173 10.28 5.01 -4.17
N VAL A 174 9.78 3.87 -4.64
CA VAL A 174 10.60 2.66 -4.86
C VAL A 174 11.66 2.93 -5.92
N GLY A 175 11.32 3.61 -7.01
CA GLY A 175 12.26 4.01 -8.06
C GLY A 175 13.35 4.95 -7.55
N TRP A 176 13.00 5.97 -6.78
CA TRP A 176 13.98 6.86 -6.14
C TRP A 176 14.85 6.15 -5.09
N GLY A 177 14.25 5.30 -4.26
CA GLY A 177 15.01 4.48 -3.30
C GLY A 177 16.02 3.57 -4.00
N SER A 178 15.64 2.94 -5.12
CA SER A 178 16.55 2.15 -5.94
C SER A 178 17.65 3.00 -6.60
N ALA A 179 17.33 4.21 -7.05
CA ALA A 179 18.31 5.13 -7.61
C ALA A 179 19.34 5.61 -6.57
N VAL A 180 18.91 5.90 -5.33
CA VAL A 180 19.82 6.23 -4.22
C VAL A 180 20.68 5.01 -3.85
N ALA A 181 20.09 3.82 -3.82
CA ALA A 181 20.83 2.57 -3.55
C ALA A 181 21.87 2.25 -4.64
N LEU A 182 21.72 2.75 -5.88
CA LEU A 182 22.76 2.64 -6.91
C LEU A 182 24.03 3.41 -6.52
N ALA A 183 23.93 4.53 -5.81
CA ALA A 183 25.11 5.24 -5.31
C ALA A 183 25.88 4.38 -4.29
N TYR A 184 25.18 3.60 -3.45
CA TYR A 184 25.82 2.62 -2.57
C TYR A 184 26.58 1.56 -3.38
N SER A 185 25.91 0.88 -4.30
CA SER A 185 26.54 -0.18 -5.11
C SER A 185 27.71 0.35 -5.92
N GLY A 186 27.59 1.55 -6.51
CA GLY A 186 28.68 2.21 -7.21
C GLY A 186 29.89 2.54 -6.30
N SER A 187 29.63 3.10 -5.11
CA SER A 187 30.67 3.40 -4.14
C SER A 187 31.40 2.13 -3.66
N ARG A 188 30.68 1.01 -3.52
CA ARG A 188 31.26 -0.29 -3.14
C ARG A 188 32.19 -0.83 -4.23
N ILE A 189 31.77 -0.80 -5.49
CA ILE A 189 32.60 -1.23 -6.61
C ILE A 189 33.87 -0.39 -6.68
N ILE A 190 33.75 0.94 -6.57
CA ILE A 190 34.89 1.86 -6.56
C ILE A 190 35.82 1.55 -5.37
N TYR A 191 35.28 1.35 -4.17
CA TYR A 191 36.04 1.00 -2.98
C TYR A 191 36.86 -0.30 -3.20
N ILE A 192 36.23 -1.38 -3.70
CA ILE A 192 36.89 -2.66 -3.97
C ILE A 192 38.02 -2.48 -4.99
N LEU A 193 37.77 -1.71 -6.05
CA LEU A 193 38.81 -1.46 -7.08
C LEU A 193 40.01 -0.70 -6.50
N ILE A 194 39.79 0.32 -5.67
CA ILE A 194 40.84 1.09 -5.01
C ILE A 194 41.63 0.18 -4.03
N ASP A 195 40.92 -0.59 -3.18
CA ASP A 195 41.56 -1.48 -2.22
C ASP A 195 42.44 -2.53 -2.91
N VAL A 196 41.98 -3.14 -4.00
CA VAL A 196 42.75 -4.14 -4.76
C VAL A 196 43.91 -3.53 -5.53
N THR A 197 43.78 -2.33 -6.10
CA THR A 197 44.80 -1.74 -6.99
C THR A 197 45.79 -0.85 -6.26
N LEU A 198 45.32 -0.05 -5.30
CA LEU A 198 46.13 0.96 -4.58
C LEU A 198 46.45 0.55 -3.14
N HIS A 199 45.80 -0.51 -2.62
CA HIS A 199 45.93 -0.97 -1.23
C HIS A 199 45.53 0.14 -0.21
N GLU A 200 44.61 1.03 -0.62
CA GLU A 200 44.11 2.12 0.19
C GLU A 200 42.63 1.87 0.56
N GLN A 201 42.26 2.24 1.79
CA GLN A 201 40.88 2.10 2.28
C GLN A 201 40.24 3.47 2.45
N PRO A 202 39.61 4.04 1.40
CA PRO A 202 39.05 5.39 1.45
C PRO A 202 37.78 5.43 2.32
N THR A 203 37.92 5.91 3.56
CA THR A 203 36.85 5.96 4.56
C THR A 203 35.68 6.84 4.12
N VAL A 204 35.93 7.90 3.34
CA VAL A 204 34.91 8.79 2.81
C VAL A 204 33.97 8.07 1.85
N ILE A 205 34.51 7.25 0.92
CA ILE A 205 33.70 6.48 -0.05
C ILE A 205 32.81 5.49 0.70
N ARG A 206 33.33 4.85 1.73
CA ARG A 206 32.57 3.94 2.59
C ARG A 206 31.47 4.65 3.36
N ALA A 207 31.74 5.83 3.93
CA ALA A 207 30.74 6.61 4.65
C ALA A 207 29.59 7.08 3.74
N VAL A 208 29.93 7.58 2.54
CA VAL A 208 28.93 7.96 1.52
C VAL A 208 28.09 6.75 1.11
N GLY A 209 28.73 5.61 0.89
CA GLY A 209 28.05 4.37 0.56
C GLY A 209 27.06 3.94 1.63
N SER A 210 27.47 3.90 2.90
CA SER A 210 26.60 3.49 4.01
C SER A 210 25.39 4.44 4.20
N ALA A 211 25.61 5.74 4.03
CA ALA A 211 24.52 6.73 4.05
C ALA A 211 23.53 6.50 2.89
N ALA A 212 24.04 6.26 1.66
CA ALA A 212 23.21 5.97 0.50
C ALA A 212 22.43 4.67 0.67
N ALA A 213 23.02 3.62 1.23
CA ALA A 213 22.33 2.37 1.54
C ALA A 213 21.16 2.59 2.50
N THR A 214 21.41 3.30 3.59
CA THR A 214 20.39 3.60 4.62
C THR A 214 19.24 4.41 4.04
N LEU A 215 19.54 5.48 3.31
CA LEU A 215 18.51 6.33 2.67
C LEU A 215 17.73 5.58 1.61
N GLY A 216 18.42 4.81 0.76
CA GLY A 216 17.80 3.98 -0.27
C GLY A 216 16.85 2.94 0.33
N LEU A 217 17.28 2.26 1.38
CA LEU A 217 16.48 1.25 2.08
C LEU A 217 15.25 1.87 2.76
N CYS A 218 15.41 3.01 3.43
CA CYS A 218 14.27 3.74 4.02
C CYS A 218 13.26 4.15 2.94
N ALA A 219 13.71 4.68 1.81
CA ALA A 219 12.84 5.06 0.71
C ALA A 219 12.11 3.85 0.10
N LEU A 220 12.80 2.71 -0.07
CA LEU A 220 12.20 1.46 -0.51
C LEU A 220 11.13 0.98 0.47
N ALA A 221 11.42 0.94 1.78
CA ALA A 221 10.48 0.52 2.80
C ALA A 221 9.23 1.42 2.85
N VAL A 222 9.41 2.74 2.82
CA VAL A 222 8.31 3.72 2.76
C VAL A 222 7.51 3.53 1.47
N GLY A 223 8.17 3.38 0.32
CA GLY A 223 7.52 3.13 -0.96
C GLY A 223 6.65 1.86 -0.94
N MET A 224 7.14 0.81 -0.31
CA MET A 224 6.39 -0.45 -0.16
C MET A 224 5.15 -0.32 0.73
N LEU A 225 5.17 0.52 1.75
CA LEU A 225 4.06 0.75 2.69
C LEU A 225 3.05 1.79 2.17
N THR A 226 3.48 2.70 1.28
CA THR A 226 2.68 3.83 0.77
C THR A 226 1.32 3.44 0.20
N PRO A 227 1.17 2.41 -0.66
CA PRO A 227 -0.13 2.12 -1.29
C PRO A 227 -1.22 1.85 -0.26
N ARG A 228 -0.83 1.18 0.84
CA ARG A 228 -1.78 0.88 1.90
C ARG A 228 -2.05 2.07 2.80
N ALA A 229 -1.01 2.80 3.18
CA ALA A 229 -1.17 4.00 4.00
C ALA A 229 -2.09 5.01 3.28
N VAL A 230 -1.86 5.24 1.99
CA VAL A 230 -2.68 6.15 1.17
C VAL A 230 -4.09 5.62 0.97
N SER A 231 -4.28 4.33 0.62
CA SER A 231 -5.62 3.76 0.44
C SER A 231 -6.40 3.73 1.75
N GLY A 232 -5.77 3.35 2.86
CA GLY A 232 -6.39 3.36 4.17
C GLY A 232 -6.75 4.77 4.66
N ALA A 233 -5.85 5.75 4.49
CA ALA A 233 -6.12 7.14 4.84
C ALA A 233 -7.24 7.74 4.01
N ARG A 234 -7.24 7.48 2.68
CA ARG A 234 -8.33 7.94 1.79
C ARG A 234 -9.65 7.28 2.16
N GLY A 235 -9.69 5.95 2.30
CA GLY A 235 -10.90 5.25 2.71
C GLY A 235 -11.45 5.79 4.03
N TRP A 236 -10.59 6.07 5.01
CA TRP A 236 -10.99 6.69 6.27
C TRP A 236 -11.52 8.11 6.09
N LEU A 237 -10.85 8.95 5.28
CA LEU A 237 -11.28 10.32 5.01
C LEU A 237 -12.61 10.34 4.26
N ASP A 238 -12.77 9.49 3.25
CA ASP A 238 -13.99 9.39 2.46
C ASP A 238 -15.16 8.86 3.31
N ALA A 239 -14.91 7.86 4.14
CA ALA A 239 -15.89 7.37 5.10
C ALA A 239 -16.30 8.46 6.11
N ARG A 240 -15.34 9.24 6.62
CA ARG A 240 -15.61 10.35 7.54
C ARG A 240 -16.41 11.48 6.88
N ARG A 241 -16.02 11.85 5.64
CA ARG A 241 -16.76 12.87 4.85
C ARG A 241 -18.16 12.39 4.49
N GLY A 242 -18.27 11.15 4.02
CA GLY A 242 -19.55 10.52 3.69
C GLY A 242 -20.48 10.44 4.90
N THR A 243 -19.97 9.99 6.05
CA THR A 243 -20.73 9.94 7.30
C THR A 243 -21.27 11.32 7.73
N ARG A 244 -20.47 12.38 7.52
CA ARG A 244 -20.92 13.76 7.83
C ARG A 244 -21.98 14.25 6.83
N ARG A 245 -21.80 13.97 5.54
CA ARG A 245 -22.79 14.36 4.50
C ARG A 245 -24.13 13.66 4.68
N LEU A 246 -24.10 12.38 5.05
CA LEU A 246 -25.32 11.61 5.35
C LEU A 246 -25.99 12.03 6.66
N GLY A 247 -25.26 12.71 7.56
CA GLY A 247 -25.69 13.00 8.94
C GLY A 247 -27.09 13.62 9.05
N PRO A 248 -27.39 14.75 8.39
CA PRO A 248 -28.70 15.39 8.48
C PRO A 248 -29.83 14.49 8.00
N LEU A 249 -29.71 13.94 6.81
CA LEU A 249 -30.74 13.03 6.24
C LEU A 249 -30.91 11.77 7.10
N TRP A 250 -29.81 11.16 7.55
CA TRP A 250 -29.85 10.00 8.44
C TRP A 250 -30.55 10.31 9.77
N HIS A 251 -30.27 11.48 10.36
CA HIS A 251 -30.89 11.90 11.62
C HIS A 251 -32.40 12.02 11.47
N ASP A 252 -32.87 12.71 10.42
CA ASP A 252 -34.27 12.93 10.17
C ASP A 252 -35.01 11.61 9.87
N LEU A 253 -34.41 10.73 9.05
CA LEU A 253 -34.97 9.40 8.76
C LEU A 253 -35.04 8.50 10.00
N THR A 254 -33.98 8.50 10.84
CA THR A 254 -33.99 7.68 12.08
C THR A 254 -34.87 8.26 13.17
N THR A 255 -35.16 9.54 13.13
CA THR A 255 -36.17 10.16 14.01
C THR A 255 -37.59 9.76 13.59
N ALA A 256 -37.88 9.78 12.29
CA ALA A 256 -39.16 9.32 11.75
C ALA A 256 -39.35 7.80 11.88
N PHE A 257 -38.27 7.04 11.69
CA PHE A 257 -38.30 5.57 11.74
C PHE A 257 -37.24 5.02 12.71
N PRO A 258 -37.47 5.04 14.03
CA PRO A 258 -36.48 4.64 15.04
C PRO A 258 -35.97 3.19 14.90
N VAL A 259 -36.73 2.33 14.26
CA VAL A 259 -36.40 0.92 13.99
C VAL A 259 -35.18 0.78 13.06
N LEU A 260 -34.85 1.80 12.26
CA LEU A 260 -33.70 1.80 11.35
C LEU A 260 -32.39 1.99 12.11
N ALA A 261 -32.42 2.66 13.25
CA ALA A 261 -31.20 2.95 14.03
C ALA A 261 -30.69 1.70 14.77
N LEU A 262 -29.77 0.97 14.16
CA LEU A 262 -29.11 -0.15 14.84
C LEU A 262 -28.13 0.36 15.91
N ARG A 263 -28.39 0.17 17.17
CA ARG A 263 -27.54 0.59 18.29
C ARG A 263 -26.29 -0.29 18.36
N THR A 264 -25.10 0.24 18.04
CA THR A 264 -23.82 -0.43 18.32
C THR A 264 -22.90 0.49 19.10
N ARG A 265 -22.54 0.07 20.30
CA ARG A 265 -21.44 0.65 21.09
C ARG A 265 -20.14 0.01 20.64
N ALA A 266 -19.31 0.74 19.92
CA ALA A 266 -18.01 0.22 19.50
C ALA A 266 -16.94 1.30 19.48
N PRO A 267 -15.69 1.05 19.99
CA PRO A 267 -14.62 2.03 20.08
C PRO A 267 -14.10 2.51 18.72
N PHE A 268 -13.44 3.67 18.70
CA PHE A 268 -13.05 4.43 17.52
C PHE A 268 -11.81 3.82 16.84
N THR A 269 -11.94 3.11 15.71
CA THR A 269 -10.84 2.65 14.85
C THR A 269 -11.08 3.05 13.38
N PRO A 270 -10.04 3.22 12.52
CA PRO A 270 -10.21 3.57 11.11
C PRO A 270 -11.14 2.61 10.35
N ARG A 271 -10.98 1.31 10.56
CA ARG A 271 -11.82 0.27 9.95
C ARG A 271 -13.30 0.38 10.34
N ARG A 272 -13.57 0.93 11.51
CA ARG A 272 -14.92 1.16 12.00
C ARG A 272 -15.56 2.45 11.46
N ALA A 273 -14.73 3.38 10.96
CA ALA A 273 -15.26 4.54 10.24
C ALA A 273 -15.88 4.10 8.90
N GLU A 274 -15.24 3.19 8.19
CA GLU A 274 -15.77 2.58 6.95
C GLU A 274 -17.06 1.81 7.24
N LEU A 275 -17.04 0.94 8.24
CA LEU A 275 -18.24 0.17 8.65
C LEU A 275 -19.41 1.07 9.08
N ARG A 276 -19.14 2.20 9.76
CA ARG A 276 -20.18 3.17 10.13
C ARG A 276 -20.75 3.89 8.92
N TYR A 277 -19.89 4.22 7.97
CA TYR A 277 -20.31 4.84 6.71
C TYR A 277 -21.18 3.90 5.90
N ASP A 278 -20.72 2.66 5.67
CA ASP A 278 -21.48 1.65 4.94
C ASP A 278 -22.83 1.37 5.60
N ARG A 279 -22.85 1.29 6.91
CA ARG A 279 -24.08 1.12 7.66
C ARG A 279 -25.04 2.28 7.51
N ARG A 280 -24.56 3.55 7.62
CA ARG A 280 -25.42 4.71 7.40
C ARG A 280 -25.98 4.77 5.97
N LEU A 281 -25.20 4.31 4.98
CA LEU A 281 -25.70 4.19 3.62
C LEU A 281 -26.89 3.22 3.54
N VAL A 282 -26.79 2.05 4.18
CA VAL A 282 -27.89 1.08 4.24
C VAL A 282 -29.10 1.64 4.99
N GLU A 283 -28.88 2.22 6.18
CA GLU A 283 -29.95 2.82 6.99
C GLU A 283 -30.69 3.96 6.26
N VAL A 284 -29.94 4.78 5.48
CA VAL A 284 -30.52 5.83 4.63
C VAL A 284 -31.30 5.21 3.47
N GLY A 285 -30.74 4.20 2.78
CA GLY A 285 -31.41 3.48 1.71
C GLY A 285 -32.74 2.88 2.16
N GLU A 286 -32.75 2.15 3.29
CA GLU A 286 -33.97 1.59 3.88
C GLU A 286 -34.96 2.70 4.33
N GLY A 287 -34.42 3.80 4.83
CA GLY A 287 -35.26 4.98 5.20
C GLY A 287 -35.95 5.57 3.98
N LEU A 288 -35.28 5.69 2.85
CA LEU A 288 -35.87 6.20 1.60
C LEU A 288 -36.95 5.26 1.05
N VAL A 289 -36.81 3.94 1.26
CA VAL A 289 -37.87 2.97 0.92
C VAL A 289 -39.10 3.13 1.78
N LYS A 290 -38.93 3.48 3.05
CA LYS A 290 -40.03 3.68 3.98
C LYS A 290 -40.68 5.06 3.87
N ALA A 291 -39.89 6.08 3.56
CA ALA A 291 -40.37 7.45 3.43
C ALA A 291 -41.33 7.59 2.24
N ARG A 292 -42.58 7.98 2.51
CA ARG A 292 -43.61 8.18 1.49
C ARG A 292 -43.73 9.66 1.12
N ILE A 293 -43.91 9.92 -0.16
CA ILE A 293 -44.14 11.25 -0.72
C ILE A 293 -45.55 11.33 -1.27
N PRO A 294 -46.35 12.35 -0.91
CA PRO A 294 -47.70 12.55 -1.42
C PRO A 294 -47.70 12.63 -2.97
N ALA A 295 -48.71 12.06 -3.62
CA ALA A 295 -48.85 12.06 -5.05
C ALA A 295 -48.82 13.48 -5.69
N ALA A 296 -49.31 14.49 -4.98
CA ALA A 296 -49.25 15.87 -5.44
C ALA A 296 -47.80 16.37 -5.62
N SER A 297 -46.87 15.97 -4.74
CA SER A 297 -45.47 16.36 -4.83
C SER A 297 -44.68 15.53 -5.86
N VAL A 298 -45.21 14.38 -6.30
CA VAL A 298 -44.57 13.52 -7.32
C VAL A 298 -44.61 14.18 -8.69
N ALA A 299 -45.69 14.90 -9.02
CA ALA A 299 -45.83 15.63 -10.27
C ALA A 299 -44.74 16.70 -10.44
N ASP A 300 -44.38 17.38 -9.34
CA ASP A 300 -43.31 18.39 -9.32
C ASP A 300 -41.93 17.79 -9.55
N VAL A 301 -41.72 16.53 -9.15
CA VAL A 301 -40.45 15.81 -9.33
C VAL A 301 -40.31 15.27 -10.76
N ALA A 302 -41.36 14.73 -11.35
CA ALA A 302 -41.33 14.03 -12.64
C ALA A 302 -41.08 14.98 -13.83
N GLY A 303 -41.37 16.27 -13.71
CA GLY A 303 -41.14 17.26 -14.78
C GLY A 303 -39.80 18.00 -14.74
N THR A 304 -38.92 17.67 -13.79
CA THR A 304 -37.70 18.47 -13.54
C THR A 304 -36.45 17.85 -14.16
N PRO A 305 -35.51 18.66 -14.70
CA PRO A 305 -34.24 18.16 -15.26
C PRO A 305 -33.30 17.56 -14.22
N ASP A 306 -33.49 17.87 -12.92
CA ASP A 306 -32.73 17.30 -11.80
C ASP A 306 -33.67 16.61 -10.81
N PRO A 307 -34.03 15.34 -11.06
CA PRO A 307 -34.98 14.60 -10.23
C PRO A 307 -34.44 14.34 -8.81
N ILE A 308 -33.11 14.22 -8.64
CA ILE A 308 -32.48 14.00 -7.33
C ILE A 308 -32.71 15.23 -6.44
N ARG A 309 -32.49 16.42 -6.96
CA ARG A 309 -32.68 17.66 -6.20
C ARG A 309 -34.16 17.95 -5.91
N ALA A 310 -35.00 17.74 -6.91
CA ALA A 310 -36.45 17.94 -6.74
C ALA A 310 -37.01 17.01 -5.67
N LEU A 311 -36.64 15.73 -5.70
CA LEU A 311 -37.01 14.73 -4.73
C LEU A 311 -36.50 15.07 -3.31
N ALA A 312 -35.23 15.54 -3.21
CA ALA A 312 -34.65 15.94 -1.93
C ALA A 312 -35.40 17.12 -1.30
N VAL A 313 -35.83 18.11 -2.11
CA VAL A 313 -36.66 19.24 -1.68
C VAL A 313 -38.03 18.78 -1.26
N ALA A 314 -38.71 17.92 -2.05
CA ALA A 314 -40.00 17.38 -1.74
C ALA A 314 -39.97 16.57 -0.43
N LEU A 315 -38.95 15.73 -0.27
CA LEU A 315 -38.78 14.94 0.95
C LEU A 315 -38.60 15.85 2.18
N ARG A 316 -37.78 16.90 2.05
CA ARG A 316 -37.55 17.84 3.18
C ARG A 316 -38.76 18.66 3.57
N ARG A 317 -39.59 19.04 2.60
CA ARG A 317 -40.85 19.74 2.86
C ARG A 317 -41.90 18.89 3.58
N ASN A 318 -41.90 17.59 3.29
CA ASN A 318 -42.90 16.65 3.79
C ASN A 318 -42.43 15.80 5.00
N GLN A 319 -41.41 16.25 5.75
CA GLN A 319 -40.84 15.48 6.88
C GLN A 319 -41.87 14.97 7.89
N VAL A 320 -42.89 15.78 8.19
CA VAL A 320 -43.89 15.46 9.21
C VAL A 320 -44.84 14.33 8.78
N THR A 321 -44.95 14.04 7.49
CA THR A 321 -45.92 13.08 6.93
C THR A 321 -45.27 11.80 6.38
N TRP A 322 -43.98 11.60 6.53
CA TRP A 322 -43.27 10.46 5.93
C TRP A 322 -43.83 9.08 6.32
N ALA A 323 -44.30 8.94 7.56
CA ALA A 323 -44.80 7.68 8.08
C ALA A 323 -46.27 7.42 7.76
N ASP A 324 -47.08 8.51 7.62
CA ASP A 324 -48.54 8.45 7.57
C ASP A 324 -49.10 8.73 6.15
N ALA A 325 -48.26 9.21 5.22
CA ALA A 325 -48.73 9.56 3.89
C ALA A 325 -48.95 8.33 3.02
N GLY A 326 -50.18 8.17 2.55
CA GLY A 326 -50.44 7.39 1.34
C GLY A 326 -49.66 8.02 0.18
N GLY A 327 -48.74 7.29 -0.47
CA GLY A 327 -47.92 7.86 -1.54
C GLY A 327 -46.87 6.86 -2.07
N ILE A 328 -45.97 7.38 -2.92
CA ILE A 328 -44.92 6.60 -3.56
C ILE A 328 -43.67 6.63 -2.66
N ALA A 329 -42.96 5.51 -2.55
CA ALA A 329 -41.70 5.47 -1.81
C ALA A 329 -40.68 6.39 -2.49
N ALA A 330 -39.91 7.15 -1.68
CA ALA A 330 -38.90 8.05 -2.20
C ALA A 330 -37.82 7.31 -3.03
N ALA A 331 -37.51 6.06 -2.66
CA ALA A 331 -36.60 5.23 -3.39
C ALA A 331 -37.08 4.87 -4.81
N ASP A 332 -38.39 4.75 -5.03
CA ASP A 332 -38.96 4.38 -6.34
C ASP A 332 -38.88 5.53 -7.36
N LEU A 333 -38.73 6.77 -6.85
CA LEU A 333 -38.56 7.97 -7.67
C LEU A 333 -37.11 8.28 -8.01
N LEU A 334 -36.16 7.58 -7.42
CA LEU A 334 -34.75 7.72 -7.74
C LEU A 334 -34.40 6.91 -9.01
N PRO A 335 -33.52 7.42 -9.89
CA PRO A 335 -32.98 6.63 -10.98
C PRO A 335 -32.37 5.33 -10.49
N ARG A 336 -32.58 4.22 -11.18
CA ARG A 336 -31.97 2.93 -10.79
C ARG A 336 -30.49 2.93 -11.14
N PRO A 337 -29.57 2.79 -10.15
CA PRO A 337 -28.16 2.73 -10.40
C PRO A 337 -27.77 1.40 -11.10
N GLY A 338 -26.73 1.46 -11.95
CA GLY A 338 -26.24 0.28 -12.65
C GLY A 338 -25.37 -0.64 -11.81
N ASP A 339 -24.77 -0.11 -10.73
CA ASP A 339 -23.88 -0.83 -9.83
C ASP A 339 -23.83 -0.18 -8.43
N LEU A 340 -23.21 -0.88 -7.45
CA LEU A 340 -23.07 -0.41 -6.08
C LEU A 340 -22.29 0.91 -5.94
N PRO A 341 -21.19 1.18 -6.68
CA PRO A 341 -20.55 2.49 -6.66
C PRO A 341 -21.44 3.63 -7.10
N ALA A 342 -22.23 3.44 -8.16
CA ALA A 342 -23.18 4.44 -8.64
C ALA A 342 -24.29 4.70 -7.61
N GLU A 343 -24.80 3.66 -6.95
CA GLU A 343 -25.77 3.79 -5.87
C GLU A 343 -25.24 4.63 -4.71
N ARG A 344 -24.00 4.37 -4.27
CA ARG A 344 -23.34 5.17 -3.22
C ARG A 344 -23.21 6.64 -3.60
N GLN A 345 -22.81 6.92 -4.85
CA GLN A 345 -22.70 8.29 -5.35
C GLN A 345 -24.05 8.98 -5.40
N GLN A 346 -25.08 8.28 -5.82
CA GLN A 346 -26.46 8.79 -5.88
C GLN A 346 -27.00 9.13 -4.50
N ILE A 347 -26.85 8.25 -3.50
CA ILE A 347 -27.27 8.51 -2.13
C ILE A 347 -26.52 9.71 -1.54
N LEU A 348 -25.21 9.86 -1.83
CA LEU A 348 -24.45 11.03 -1.37
C LEU A 348 -24.89 12.33 -2.05
N ALA A 349 -25.16 12.30 -3.35
CA ALA A 349 -25.68 13.44 -4.10
C ALA A 349 -27.05 13.85 -3.56
N PHE A 350 -27.92 12.87 -3.29
CA PHE A 350 -29.22 13.09 -2.68
C PHE A 350 -29.11 13.71 -1.28
N ALA A 351 -28.25 13.19 -0.41
CA ALA A 351 -28.04 13.73 0.94
C ALA A 351 -27.48 15.17 0.90
N GLN A 352 -26.66 15.48 -0.09
CA GLN A 352 -26.15 16.83 -0.28
C GLN A 352 -27.27 17.78 -0.75
N ALA A 353 -28.08 17.36 -1.71
CA ALA A 353 -29.24 18.12 -2.16
C ALA A 353 -30.24 18.34 -1.04
N TYR A 354 -30.50 17.31 -0.21
CA TYR A 354 -31.36 17.38 0.96
C TYR A 354 -30.87 18.42 1.98
N THR A 355 -29.58 18.44 2.26
CA THR A 355 -28.97 19.39 3.22
C THR A 355 -29.05 20.83 2.72
N SER A 356 -28.91 21.04 1.40
CA SER A 356 -28.95 22.35 0.77
C SER A 356 -30.38 22.85 0.47
N ALA A 357 -31.39 21.98 0.57
CA ALA A 357 -32.79 22.37 0.37
C ALA A 357 -33.26 23.32 1.49
N PRO A 358 -34.03 24.38 1.15
CA PRO A 358 -34.58 25.26 2.16
C PRO A 358 -35.51 24.47 3.09
N ALA A 359 -35.29 24.57 4.41
CA ALA A 359 -36.25 24.12 5.38
C ALA A 359 -37.37 25.15 5.41
N GLU A 360 -38.57 24.81 4.97
CA GLU A 360 -39.71 25.66 5.27
C GLU A 360 -39.94 25.62 6.80
N PRO A 361 -40.15 26.78 7.45
CA PRO A 361 -40.59 26.78 8.82
C PRO A 361 -41.91 26.01 8.85
N VAL A 362 -41.98 25.00 9.71
CA VAL A 362 -43.25 24.32 10.04
C VAL A 362 -44.21 25.42 10.45
N ALA A 363 -45.08 25.84 9.54
CA ALA A 363 -46.18 26.73 9.88
C ALA A 363 -46.95 25.99 10.96
N ALA A 364 -46.93 26.54 12.17
CA ALA A 364 -47.64 26.00 13.32
C ALA A 364 -49.06 25.66 12.85
N ALA A 365 -49.35 24.37 12.73
CA ALA A 365 -50.69 23.89 12.47
C ALA A 365 -51.52 24.44 13.63
N ARG A 366 -52.20 25.55 13.36
CA ARG A 366 -53.21 26.11 14.29
C ARG A 366 -54.18 24.98 14.51
N VAL A 367 -54.09 24.40 15.69
CA VAL A 367 -55.17 23.62 16.28
C VAL A 367 -56.36 24.57 16.30
N ARG A 368 -57.25 24.42 15.32
CA ARG A 368 -58.60 24.97 15.42
C ARG A 368 -59.36 23.93 16.21
N THR A 369 -59.59 24.29 17.48
CA THR A 369 -60.58 23.71 18.34
C THR A 369 -61.97 23.83 17.72
#